data_a66fab2847e70d7fec2c9c9c27d5c0c6
#
_entry.id   a66fab2847e70d7fec2c9c9c27d5c0c6
#
_cell.length_a   1.000
_cell.length_b   1.000
_cell.length_c   1.000
_cell.angle_alpha   90.00
_cell.angle_beta   90.00
_cell.angle_gamma   90.00
#
_symmetry.space_group_name_H-M   'P 1'
#
loop_
_entity.id
_entity.type
_entity.pdbx_description
1 polymer ?
#
loop_
_entity_poly.entity_id
_entity_poly.type
_entity_poly.pdbx_seq_one_letter_code
_entity_poly.pdbx_strand_id
1 'polypeptide(L)'
;MTTVDTIAQAIKLAACLHSTYVSGTTDFETARPWYQPYVTYALENGIINTTYADYDQSATRAQFASIFANALPEDALTAINDIADGAIADVDMSAGYAADVYRLYRAGVLTGSNNAHDFKPNTNIRRSEVAAIVTRMAKPDLRQSFTVEAHVGMTADEVFSACVPAIFKLYAYDYKNNILGIGSGVVLSARGDAVTCGHLVNGVYRLVAEMYDGTKREVTI
;
A
#
# COMPACT_ATOMS: atom_id res chain seq x y z
N MET A 1 -14.96 19.12 -5.44
CA MET A 1 -15.36 17.77 -4.97
C MET A 1 -14.76 16.74 -5.90
N THR A 2 -13.87 15.90 -5.44
CA THR A 2 -13.33 14.78 -6.21
C THR A 2 -14.36 13.67 -6.19
N THR A 3 -15.18 13.57 -7.23
CA THR A 3 -16.11 12.46 -7.40
C THR A 3 -15.33 11.18 -7.67
N VAL A 4 -15.78 10.08 -7.10
CA VAL A 4 -15.21 8.73 -7.25
C VAL A 4 -15.87 8.08 -8.47
N ASP A 5 -15.14 7.31 -9.26
CA ASP A 5 -15.70 6.57 -10.40
C ASP A 5 -16.36 5.26 -9.92
N THR A 6 -17.45 4.88 -10.60
CA THR A 6 -18.15 3.62 -10.35
C THR A 6 -17.53 2.47 -11.14
N ILE A 7 -17.89 1.23 -10.79
CA ILE A 7 -17.50 0.02 -11.54
C ILE A 7 -17.93 0.13 -13.00
N ALA A 8 -19.17 0.57 -13.25
CA ALA A 8 -19.67 0.78 -14.62
C ALA A 8 -18.83 1.79 -15.42
N GLN A 9 -18.40 2.88 -14.79
CA GLN A 9 -17.55 3.89 -15.41
C GLN A 9 -16.14 3.36 -15.71
N ALA A 10 -15.56 2.58 -14.78
CA ALA A 10 -14.29 1.93 -14.99
C ALA A 10 -14.32 0.95 -16.18
N ILE A 11 -15.35 0.11 -16.24
CA ILE A 11 -15.55 -0.84 -17.36
C ILE A 11 -15.75 -0.10 -18.68
N LYS A 12 -16.56 0.97 -18.72
CA LYS A 12 -16.72 1.80 -19.91
C LYS A 12 -15.40 2.34 -20.42
N LEU A 13 -14.59 2.93 -19.53
CA LEU A 13 -13.30 3.49 -19.92
C LEU A 13 -12.34 2.42 -20.44
N ALA A 14 -12.29 1.26 -19.79
CA ALA A 14 -11.47 0.13 -20.22
C ALA A 14 -11.92 -0.44 -21.56
N ALA A 15 -13.23 -0.62 -21.78
CA ALA A 15 -13.81 -1.07 -23.04
C ALA A 15 -13.53 -0.10 -24.20
N CYS A 16 -13.70 1.21 -23.96
CA CYS A 16 -13.36 2.24 -24.95
C CYS A 16 -11.87 2.25 -25.29
N LEU A 17 -11.00 2.12 -24.29
CA LEU A 17 -9.55 2.05 -24.49
C LEU A 17 -9.16 0.83 -25.34
N HIS A 18 -9.68 -0.34 -24.99
CA HIS A 18 -9.44 -1.59 -25.71
C HIS A 18 -9.97 -1.51 -27.15
N SER A 19 -11.21 -1.07 -27.33
CA SER A 19 -11.83 -0.94 -28.65
C SER A 19 -11.03 0.04 -29.56
N THR A 20 -10.61 1.17 -29.01
CA THR A 20 -9.76 2.12 -29.74
C THR A 20 -8.42 1.51 -30.13
N TYR A 21 -7.80 0.73 -29.23
CA TYR A 21 -6.53 0.07 -29.50
C TYR A 21 -6.65 -0.99 -30.61
N VAL A 22 -7.71 -1.81 -30.58
CA VAL A 22 -7.88 -2.95 -31.49
C VAL A 22 -8.47 -2.54 -32.84
N SER A 23 -9.47 -1.65 -32.85
CA SER A 23 -10.26 -1.32 -34.03
C SER A 23 -10.22 0.17 -34.45
N GLY A 24 -9.60 1.03 -33.64
CA GLY A 24 -9.57 2.47 -33.87
C GLY A 24 -10.89 3.20 -33.64
N THR A 25 -11.90 2.52 -33.08
CA THR A 25 -13.23 3.11 -32.87
C THR A 25 -13.68 2.94 -31.40
N THR A 26 -14.65 3.76 -31.00
CA THR A 26 -15.34 3.69 -29.68
C THR A 26 -16.84 3.60 -29.85
N ASP A 27 -17.33 3.11 -30.98
CA ASP A 27 -18.75 3.07 -31.27
C ASP A 27 -19.42 1.92 -30.52
N PHE A 28 -20.17 2.29 -29.50
CA PHE A 28 -21.00 1.38 -28.70
C PHE A 28 -22.46 1.76 -28.87
N GLU A 29 -23.31 0.73 -28.98
CA GLU A 29 -24.75 0.93 -29.05
C GLU A 29 -25.30 1.57 -27.77
N THR A 30 -26.39 2.33 -27.89
CA THR A 30 -27.13 2.83 -26.74
C THR A 30 -28.06 1.78 -26.17
N ALA A 31 -27.96 1.50 -24.88
CA ALA A 31 -28.80 0.49 -24.21
C ALA A 31 -29.32 0.99 -22.87
N ARG A 32 -30.21 0.21 -22.27
CA ARG A 32 -30.66 0.37 -20.87
C ARG A 32 -30.51 -0.95 -20.13
N PRO A 33 -29.74 -0.97 -19.05
CA PRO A 33 -28.96 0.15 -18.47
C PRO A 33 -27.82 0.58 -19.39
N TRP A 34 -27.42 1.85 -19.30
CA TRP A 34 -26.44 2.50 -20.19
C TRP A 34 -25.09 1.79 -20.30
N TYR A 35 -24.71 1.08 -19.25
CA TYR A 35 -23.42 0.39 -19.15
C TYR A 35 -23.42 -1.00 -19.82
N GLN A 36 -24.60 -1.55 -20.17
CA GLN A 36 -24.71 -2.92 -20.66
C GLN A 36 -23.83 -3.23 -21.88
N PRO A 37 -23.73 -2.38 -22.92
CA PRO A 37 -22.88 -2.69 -24.08
C PRO A 37 -21.40 -2.79 -23.70
N TYR A 38 -20.94 -1.95 -22.78
CA TYR A 38 -19.55 -1.97 -22.30
C TYR A 38 -19.26 -3.21 -21.45
N VAL A 39 -20.18 -3.64 -20.64
CA VAL A 39 -20.07 -4.87 -19.82
C VAL A 39 -20.02 -6.10 -20.71
N THR A 40 -20.93 -6.19 -21.70
CA THR A 40 -20.93 -7.28 -22.68
C THR A 40 -19.60 -7.35 -23.43
N TYR A 41 -19.16 -6.23 -23.98
CA TYR A 41 -17.87 -6.13 -24.65
C TYR A 41 -16.69 -6.51 -23.75
N ALA A 42 -16.66 -6.06 -22.51
CA ALA A 42 -15.60 -6.34 -21.57
C ALA A 42 -15.51 -7.82 -21.19
N LEU A 43 -16.65 -8.51 -21.09
CA LEU A 43 -16.71 -9.98 -20.89
C LEU A 43 -16.22 -10.74 -22.12
N GLU A 44 -16.68 -10.36 -23.32
CA GLU A 44 -16.31 -11.01 -24.58
C GLU A 44 -14.83 -10.88 -24.90
N ASN A 45 -14.19 -9.77 -24.48
CA ASN A 45 -12.78 -9.50 -24.73
C ASN A 45 -11.86 -9.77 -23.52
N GLY A 46 -12.37 -10.42 -22.47
CA GLY A 46 -11.57 -10.80 -21.32
C GLY A 46 -11.06 -9.64 -20.45
N ILE A 47 -11.61 -8.44 -20.60
CA ILE A 47 -11.29 -7.28 -19.76
C ILE A 47 -11.78 -7.51 -18.34
N ILE A 48 -12.94 -8.16 -18.20
CA ILE A 48 -13.48 -8.68 -16.95
C ILE A 48 -13.88 -10.15 -17.13
N ASN A 49 -13.70 -10.95 -16.09
CA ASN A 49 -14.00 -12.40 -16.14
C ASN A 49 -15.31 -12.75 -15.42
N THR A 50 -15.95 -11.81 -14.77
CA THR A 50 -17.18 -11.99 -14.01
C THR A 50 -18.02 -10.72 -14.01
N THR A 51 -19.30 -10.87 -13.68
CA THR A 51 -20.22 -9.75 -13.48
C THR A 51 -20.14 -9.22 -12.05
N TYR A 52 -20.55 -7.98 -11.86
CA TYR A 52 -20.66 -7.36 -10.55
C TYR A 52 -22.12 -7.31 -10.09
N ALA A 53 -22.34 -7.44 -8.78
CA ALA A 53 -23.67 -7.37 -8.20
C ALA A 53 -24.29 -5.96 -8.28
N ASP A 54 -23.45 -4.93 -8.19
CA ASP A 54 -23.83 -3.52 -8.29
C ASP A 54 -22.80 -2.75 -9.12
N TYR A 55 -23.19 -2.29 -10.29
CA TYR A 55 -22.36 -1.52 -11.21
C TYR A 55 -22.28 -0.03 -10.85
N ASP A 56 -23.18 0.48 -10.04
CA ASP A 56 -23.18 1.87 -9.57
C ASP A 56 -22.33 2.05 -8.30
N GLN A 57 -21.86 0.96 -7.71
CA GLN A 57 -20.93 1.00 -6.59
C GLN A 57 -19.62 1.69 -7.00
N SER A 58 -19.07 2.51 -6.09
CA SER A 58 -17.75 3.11 -6.29
C SER A 58 -16.67 2.04 -6.41
N ALA A 59 -15.86 2.12 -7.46
CA ALA A 59 -14.78 1.18 -7.69
C ALA A 59 -13.64 1.40 -6.68
N THR A 60 -13.17 0.32 -6.08
CA THR A 60 -11.92 0.34 -5.31
C THR A 60 -10.73 0.41 -6.27
N ARG A 61 -9.57 0.83 -5.76
CA ARG A 61 -8.34 0.86 -6.55
C ARG A 61 -7.93 -0.53 -7.04
N ALA A 62 -8.16 -1.58 -6.22
CA ALA A 62 -7.91 -2.96 -6.63
C ALA A 62 -8.81 -3.38 -7.80
N GLN A 63 -10.12 -3.14 -7.71
CA GLN A 63 -11.06 -3.45 -8.80
C GLN A 63 -10.70 -2.70 -10.08
N PHE A 64 -10.35 -1.40 -9.95
CA PHE A 64 -9.93 -0.59 -11.08
C PHE A 64 -8.65 -1.14 -11.73
N ALA A 65 -7.65 -1.51 -10.92
CA ALA A 65 -6.40 -2.08 -11.45
C ALA A 65 -6.64 -3.39 -12.21
N SER A 66 -7.46 -4.30 -11.67
CA SER A 66 -7.78 -5.55 -12.35
C SER A 66 -8.53 -5.34 -13.68
N ILE A 67 -9.46 -4.39 -13.75
CA ILE A 67 -10.14 -4.05 -15.00
C ILE A 67 -9.14 -3.47 -16.01
N PHE A 68 -8.27 -2.55 -15.59
CA PHE A 68 -7.38 -1.84 -16.52
C PHE A 68 -6.14 -2.64 -16.93
N ALA A 69 -5.65 -3.56 -16.09
CA ALA A 69 -4.57 -4.45 -16.46
C ALA A 69 -4.93 -5.33 -17.68
N ASN A 70 -6.22 -5.64 -17.85
CA ASN A 70 -6.74 -6.43 -18.95
C ASN A 70 -7.31 -5.59 -20.10
N ALA A 71 -7.28 -4.25 -20.00
CA ALA A 71 -7.80 -3.36 -21.04
C ALA A 71 -6.84 -3.18 -22.24
N LEU A 72 -5.61 -3.64 -22.14
CA LEU A 72 -4.63 -3.67 -23.23
C LEU A 72 -3.89 -5.01 -23.23
N PRO A 73 -3.42 -5.48 -24.40
CA PRO A 73 -2.64 -6.71 -24.48
C PRO A 73 -1.30 -6.56 -23.74
N GLU A 74 -0.66 -7.69 -23.50
CA GLU A 74 0.56 -7.74 -22.67
C GLU A 74 1.72 -6.94 -23.26
N ASP A 75 1.89 -7.01 -24.56
CA ASP A 75 2.93 -6.28 -25.31
C ASP A 75 2.75 -4.75 -25.27
N ALA A 76 1.51 -4.27 -25.12
CA ALA A 76 1.22 -2.85 -24.95
C ALA A 76 1.53 -2.34 -23.53
N LEU A 77 1.70 -3.24 -22.54
CA LEU A 77 2.03 -2.92 -21.14
C LEU A 77 3.44 -3.39 -20.78
N THR A 78 4.40 -3.24 -21.68
CA THR A 78 5.81 -3.58 -21.46
C THR A 78 6.35 -2.90 -20.19
N ALA A 79 7.08 -3.67 -19.37
CA ALA A 79 7.69 -3.17 -18.16
C ALA A 79 8.79 -2.15 -18.47
N ILE A 80 8.77 -1.01 -17.79
CA ILE A 80 9.80 0.03 -17.79
C ILE A 80 10.43 0.20 -16.40
N ASN A 81 9.82 -0.37 -15.37
CA ASN A 81 10.29 -0.36 -13.99
C ASN A 81 10.62 -1.78 -13.54
N ASP A 82 11.77 -1.96 -12.91
CA ASP A 82 12.15 -3.21 -12.26
C ASP A 82 11.65 -3.19 -10.81
N ILE A 83 10.51 -3.86 -10.57
CA ILE A 83 9.84 -3.92 -9.27
C ILE A 83 9.69 -5.38 -8.89
N ALA A 84 10.38 -5.80 -7.82
CA ALA A 84 10.31 -7.14 -7.30
C ALA A 84 8.92 -7.45 -6.72
N ASP A 85 8.51 -8.72 -6.77
CA ASP A 85 7.32 -9.18 -6.07
C ASP A 85 7.46 -8.92 -4.57
N GLY A 86 6.39 -8.41 -3.93
CA GLY A 86 6.40 -8.04 -2.51
C GLY A 86 7.02 -6.66 -2.21
N ALA A 87 7.53 -5.93 -3.20
CA ALA A 87 8.12 -4.61 -2.97
C ALA A 87 7.09 -3.53 -2.60
N ILE A 88 5.82 -3.68 -3.03
CA ILE A 88 4.74 -2.73 -2.67
C ILE A 88 4.15 -3.20 -1.34
N ALA A 89 4.42 -2.47 -0.25
CA ALA A 89 4.19 -2.91 1.12
C ALA A 89 2.74 -3.28 1.47
N ASP A 90 1.77 -2.65 0.83
CA ASP A 90 0.34 -2.84 1.08
C ASP A 90 -0.39 -3.68 0.02
N VAL A 91 0.37 -4.42 -0.81
CA VAL A 91 -0.16 -5.39 -1.78
C VAL A 91 0.22 -6.80 -1.34
N ASP A 92 -0.75 -7.52 -0.79
CA ASP A 92 -0.60 -8.93 -0.48
C ASP A 92 -0.48 -9.75 -1.79
N MET A 93 0.63 -10.46 -1.96
CA MET A 93 0.90 -11.28 -3.14
C MET A 93 -0.07 -12.45 -3.33
N SER A 94 -0.77 -12.87 -2.27
CA SER A 94 -1.84 -13.88 -2.34
C SER A 94 -3.18 -13.32 -2.84
N ALA A 95 -3.33 -12.00 -2.90
CA ALA A 95 -4.55 -11.36 -3.35
C ALA A 95 -4.74 -11.50 -4.88
N GLY A 96 -5.95 -11.81 -5.31
CA GLY A 96 -6.26 -12.04 -6.73
C GLY A 96 -5.96 -10.86 -7.66
N TYR A 97 -5.83 -9.64 -7.12
CA TYR A 97 -5.48 -8.44 -7.87
C TYR A 97 -3.97 -8.14 -7.91
N ALA A 98 -3.14 -8.88 -7.18
CA ALA A 98 -1.72 -8.56 -7.01
C ALA A 98 -0.97 -8.53 -8.34
N ALA A 99 -1.13 -9.57 -9.16
CA ALA A 99 -0.48 -9.66 -10.46
C ALA A 99 -0.83 -8.47 -11.37
N ASP A 100 -2.10 -8.06 -11.40
CA ASP A 100 -2.60 -6.92 -12.18
C ASP A 100 -1.96 -5.60 -11.71
N VAL A 101 -1.89 -5.41 -10.40
CA VAL A 101 -1.26 -4.23 -9.79
C VAL A 101 0.21 -4.15 -10.16
N TYR A 102 0.98 -5.22 -9.95
CA TYR A 102 2.40 -5.28 -10.29
C TYR A 102 2.66 -5.05 -11.77
N ARG A 103 1.81 -5.62 -12.65
CA ARG A 103 1.87 -5.38 -14.10
C ARG A 103 1.77 -3.89 -14.43
N LEU A 104 0.79 -3.20 -13.85
CA LEU A 104 0.58 -1.76 -14.09
C LEU A 104 1.68 -0.88 -13.45
N TYR A 105 2.23 -1.26 -12.31
CA TYR A 105 3.38 -0.58 -11.71
C TYR A 105 4.65 -0.75 -12.56
N ARG A 106 4.94 -1.97 -12.99
CA ARG A 106 6.08 -2.27 -13.87
C ARG A 106 5.97 -1.54 -15.21
N ALA A 107 4.77 -1.42 -15.76
CA ALA A 107 4.52 -0.63 -16.96
C ALA A 107 4.58 0.90 -16.75
N GLY A 108 4.77 1.39 -15.51
CA GLY A 108 4.79 2.82 -15.21
C GLY A 108 3.44 3.53 -15.33
N VAL A 109 2.35 2.76 -15.36
CA VAL A 109 0.96 3.26 -15.41
C VAL A 109 0.50 3.66 -13.99
N LEU A 110 0.71 2.80 -13.00
CA LEU A 110 0.51 3.09 -11.58
C LEU A 110 1.83 3.56 -10.94
N THR A 111 1.72 4.50 -9.98
CA THR A 111 2.88 5.07 -9.27
C THR A 111 2.68 5.09 -7.76
N GLY A 112 1.56 4.54 -7.26
CA GLY A 112 1.18 4.64 -5.85
C GLY A 112 0.47 5.94 -5.50
N SER A 113 0.10 6.06 -4.23
CA SER A 113 -0.67 7.18 -3.67
C SER A 113 0.20 8.17 -2.88
N ASN A 114 1.45 7.83 -2.62
CA ASN A 114 2.42 8.61 -1.85
C ASN A 114 3.87 8.31 -2.31
N ASN A 115 4.84 8.94 -1.66
CA ASN A 115 6.27 8.75 -1.97
C ASN A 115 6.79 7.34 -1.64
N ALA A 116 6.10 6.58 -0.79
CA ALA A 116 6.41 5.17 -0.51
C ALA A 116 5.82 4.22 -1.55
N HIS A 117 5.13 4.75 -2.56
CA HIS A 117 4.47 4.00 -3.61
C HIS A 117 3.35 3.06 -3.12
N ASP A 118 2.71 3.35 -1.96
CA ASP A 118 1.57 2.56 -1.47
C ASP A 118 0.44 2.52 -2.48
N PHE A 119 -0.15 1.35 -2.68
CA PHE A 119 -1.23 1.16 -3.63
C PHE A 119 -2.61 1.51 -3.06
N LYS A 120 -2.87 1.20 -1.79
CA LYS A 120 -4.15 1.39 -1.08
C LYS A 120 -5.33 0.65 -1.73
N PRO A 121 -5.28 -0.68 -1.84
CA PRO A 121 -6.20 -1.49 -2.65
C PRO A 121 -7.67 -1.28 -2.32
N ASN A 122 -8.02 -1.08 -1.05
CA ASN A 122 -9.39 -1.01 -0.54
C ASN A 122 -9.98 0.41 -0.55
N THR A 123 -9.20 1.42 -0.95
CA THR A 123 -9.73 2.78 -1.08
C THR A 123 -10.39 2.99 -2.43
N ASN A 124 -11.43 3.84 -2.46
CA ASN A 124 -12.09 4.20 -3.72
C ASN A 124 -11.16 5.04 -4.59
N ILE A 125 -11.15 4.76 -5.90
CA ILE A 125 -10.34 5.50 -6.84
C ILE A 125 -10.96 6.88 -7.14
N ARG A 126 -10.12 7.90 -7.30
CA ARG A 126 -10.54 9.26 -7.62
C ARG A 126 -10.46 9.51 -9.12
N ARG A 127 -11.33 10.36 -9.66
CA ARG A 127 -11.32 10.73 -11.09
C ARG A 127 -9.99 11.31 -11.56
N SER A 128 -9.28 12.05 -10.72
CA SER A 128 -7.95 12.57 -11.07
C SER A 128 -6.92 11.44 -11.24
N GLU A 129 -7.00 10.40 -10.43
CA GLU A 129 -6.14 9.22 -10.54
C GLU A 129 -6.49 8.42 -11.80
N VAL A 130 -7.79 8.22 -12.06
CA VAL A 130 -8.29 7.58 -13.28
C VAL A 130 -7.78 8.30 -14.52
N ALA A 131 -7.87 9.64 -14.56
CA ALA A 131 -7.40 10.43 -15.70
C ALA A 131 -5.90 10.25 -15.95
N ALA A 132 -5.08 10.21 -14.87
CA ALA A 132 -3.65 9.96 -15.00
C ALA A 132 -3.35 8.55 -15.53
N ILE A 133 -4.05 7.52 -15.01
CA ILE A 133 -3.90 6.13 -15.43
C ILE A 133 -4.28 5.96 -16.90
N VAL A 134 -5.48 6.40 -17.29
CA VAL A 134 -5.96 6.31 -18.68
C VAL A 134 -5.02 7.04 -19.65
N THR A 135 -4.51 8.20 -19.26
CA THR A 135 -3.55 8.96 -20.07
C THR A 135 -2.26 8.17 -20.29
N ARG A 136 -1.70 7.55 -19.25
CA ARG A 136 -0.49 6.71 -19.35
C ARG A 136 -0.73 5.40 -20.11
N MET A 137 -1.93 4.86 -20.04
CA MET A 137 -2.33 3.71 -20.85
C MET A 137 -2.36 4.06 -22.34
N ALA A 138 -3.00 5.19 -22.70
CA ALA A 138 -3.16 5.65 -24.07
C ALA A 138 -1.88 6.24 -24.68
N LYS A 139 -0.97 6.76 -23.85
CA LYS A 139 0.28 7.43 -24.28
C LYS A 139 1.48 6.86 -23.52
N PRO A 140 2.18 5.86 -24.05
CA PRO A 140 3.33 5.22 -23.40
C PRO A 140 4.43 6.20 -22.97
N ASP A 141 4.65 7.28 -23.73
CA ASP A 141 5.66 8.30 -23.42
C ASP A 141 5.39 9.07 -22.11
N LEU A 142 4.16 9.00 -21.58
CA LEU A 142 3.78 9.63 -20.32
C LEU A 142 3.85 8.66 -19.12
N ARG A 143 4.28 7.42 -19.35
CA ARG A 143 4.51 6.45 -18.27
C ARG A 143 5.66 6.90 -17.39
N GLN A 144 5.59 6.56 -16.12
CA GLN A 144 6.53 7.06 -15.12
C GLN A 144 7.58 5.99 -14.82
N SER A 145 8.85 6.38 -14.95
CA SER A 145 9.97 5.56 -14.47
C SER A 145 10.29 5.94 -13.02
N PHE A 146 10.37 4.94 -12.13
CA PHE A 146 10.71 5.09 -10.71
C PHE A 146 11.25 3.76 -10.17
N THR A 147 11.84 3.82 -8.99
CA THR A 147 12.29 2.65 -8.23
C THR A 147 11.44 2.50 -6.97
N VAL A 148 11.06 1.28 -6.67
CA VAL A 148 10.48 0.91 -5.37
C VAL A 148 11.54 0.12 -4.64
N GLU A 149 12.05 0.66 -3.53
CA GLU A 149 12.92 -0.13 -2.68
C GLU A 149 12.12 -1.30 -2.12
N ALA A 150 12.61 -2.51 -2.35
CA ALA A 150 11.97 -3.69 -1.79
C ALA A 150 11.91 -3.53 -0.26
N HIS A 151 10.74 -3.53 0.32
CA HIS A 151 10.60 -3.72 1.75
C HIS A 151 11.04 -5.16 2.06
N VAL A 152 12.32 -5.35 2.20
CA VAL A 152 12.85 -6.57 2.81
C VAL A 152 12.42 -6.48 4.26
N GLY A 153 11.34 -7.17 4.59
CA GLY A 153 10.91 -7.28 5.98
C GLY A 153 12.10 -7.81 6.78
N MET A 154 12.47 -7.11 7.85
CA MET A 154 13.52 -7.59 8.74
C MET A 154 13.09 -8.95 9.31
N THR A 155 13.98 -9.89 9.31
CA THR A 155 13.81 -11.16 10.04
C THR A 155 13.68 -10.89 11.54
N ALA A 156 13.13 -11.82 12.30
CA ALA A 156 13.03 -11.67 13.74
C ALA A 156 14.40 -11.40 14.39
N ASP A 157 15.47 -12.02 13.88
CA ASP A 157 16.85 -11.83 14.37
C ASP A 157 17.39 -10.44 14.03
N GLU A 158 17.08 -9.90 12.85
CA GLU A 158 17.46 -8.53 12.47
C GLU A 158 16.72 -7.50 13.30
N VAL A 159 15.40 -7.67 13.52
CA VAL A 159 14.61 -6.82 14.41
C VAL A 159 15.16 -6.87 15.82
N PHE A 160 15.44 -8.08 16.36
CA PHE A 160 16.02 -8.26 17.67
C PHE A 160 17.36 -7.51 17.75
N SER A 161 18.28 -7.76 16.83
CA SER A 161 19.61 -7.15 16.82
C SER A 161 19.57 -5.62 16.73
N ALA A 162 18.65 -5.08 15.96
CA ALA A 162 18.46 -3.63 15.81
C ALA A 162 17.81 -2.97 17.03
N CYS A 163 16.87 -3.64 17.70
CA CYS A 163 16.06 -3.07 18.76
C CYS A 163 16.62 -3.29 20.19
N VAL A 164 17.32 -4.41 20.42
CA VAL A 164 17.85 -4.77 21.74
C VAL A 164 18.72 -3.69 22.36
N PRO A 165 19.61 -2.98 21.65
CA PRO A 165 20.40 -1.91 22.25
C PRO A 165 19.57 -0.74 22.81
N ALA A 166 18.33 -0.56 22.34
CA ALA A 166 17.41 0.47 22.82
C ALA A 166 16.57 0.01 24.02
N ILE A 167 16.59 -1.28 24.36
CA ILE A 167 15.82 -1.84 25.47
C ILE A 167 16.68 -1.82 26.73
N PHE A 168 16.08 -1.38 27.84
CA PHE A 168 16.74 -1.40 29.14
C PHE A 168 15.86 -2.07 30.20
N LYS A 169 16.50 -2.60 31.22
CA LYS A 169 15.85 -3.09 32.44
C LYS A 169 15.77 -1.96 33.43
N LEU A 170 14.57 -1.70 33.95
CA LEU A 170 14.34 -0.62 34.91
C LEU A 170 14.15 -1.20 36.33
N TYR A 171 14.93 -0.70 37.25
CA TYR A 171 14.83 -1.00 38.67
C TYR A 171 14.24 0.19 39.42
N ALA A 172 13.18 -0.04 40.17
CA ALA A 172 12.52 0.94 41.00
C ALA A 172 12.87 0.69 42.47
N TYR A 173 13.31 1.71 43.20
CA TYR A 173 13.77 1.62 44.57
C TYR A 173 12.95 2.51 45.51
N ASP A 174 12.80 2.04 46.78
CA ASP A 174 12.32 2.86 47.91
C ASP A 174 13.45 3.76 48.46
N TYR A 175 13.09 4.57 49.47
CA TYR A 175 14.03 5.45 50.18
C TYR A 175 15.09 4.69 51.03
N LYS A 176 14.89 3.41 51.28
CA LYS A 176 15.83 2.50 51.97
C LYS A 176 16.68 1.69 51.03
N ASN A 177 16.59 2.01 49.72
CA ASN A 177 17.31 1.32 48.66
C ASN A 177 16.88 -0.15 48.42
N ASN A 178 15.66 -0.53 48.83
CA ASN A 178 15.09 -1.83 48.49
C ASN A 178 14.42 -1.75 47.10
N ILE A 179 14.51 -2.83 46.32
CA ILE A 179 13.84 -2.93 45.03
C ILE A 179 12.34 -3.10 45.26
N LEU A 180 11.55 -2.16 44.77
CA LEU A 180 10.08 -2.19 44.75
C LEU A 180 9.53 -2.92 43.52
N GLY A 181 10.23 -2.82 42.40
CA GLY A 181 9.79 -3.43 41.14
C GLY A 181 10.90 -3.45 40.12
N ILE A 182 10.73 -4.34 39.13
CA ILE A 182 11.60 -4.47 37.99
C ILE A 182 10.72 -4.54 36.75
N GLY A 183 11.11 -3.84 35.72
CA GLY A 183 10.42 -3.86 34.40
C GLY A 183 11.34 -3.52 33.28
N SER A 184 10.77 -3.21 32.12
CA SER A 184 11.52 -2.83 30.93
C SER A 184 11.11 -1.44 30.45
N GLY A 185 12.00 -0.77 29.72
CA GLY A 185 11.73 0.45 29.00
C GLY A 185 12.45 0.45 27.67
N VAL A 186 12.11 1.42 26.82
CA VAL A 186 12.67 1.60 25.47
C VAL A 186 13.14 3.02 25.33
N VAL A 187 14.38 3.21 24.90
CA VAL A 187 14.95 4.52 24.55
C VAL A 187 14.39 4.96 23.19
N LEU A 188 13.85 6.18 23.11
CA LEU A 188 13.20 6.74 21.92
C LEU A 188 14.08 7.73 21.18
N SER A 189 15.05 8.34 21.82
CA SER A 189 15.89 9.34 21.20
C SER A 189 17.35 9.30 21.67
N ALA A 190 18.25 9.85 20.86
CA ALA A 190 19.66 10.02 21.20
C ALA A 190 19.89 10.95 22.42
N ARG A 191 18.89 11.73 22.81
CA ARG A 191 18.94 12.60 24.02
C ARG A 191 18.66 11.83 25.30
N GLY A 192 18.20 10.55 25.20
CA GLY A 192 17.89 9.72 26.32
C GLY A 192 16.42 9.72 26.74
N ASP A 193 15.53 10.32 25.91
CA ASP A 193 14.09 10.20 26.14
C ASP A 193 13.68 8.73 26.00
N ALA A 194 12.88 8.23 26.97
CA ALA A 194 12.52 6.82 27.03
C ALA A 194 11.10 6.63 27.52
N VAL A 195 10.52 5.48 27.25
CA VAL A 195 9.19 5.08 27.73
C VAL A 195 9.27 3.82 28.57
N THR A 196 8.41 3.73 29.57
CA THR A 196 8.18 2.54 30.39
C THR A 196 6.73 2.51 30.89
N CYS A 197 6.34 1.45 31.60
CA CYS A 197 5.00 1.32 32.18
C CYS A 197 4.84 2.24 33.39
N GLY A 198 3.74 3.01 33.44
CA GLY A 198 3.46 3.98 34.49
C GLY A 198 3.44 3.39 35.91
N HIS A 199 3.02 2.13 36.10
CA HIS A 199 3.00 1.49 37.38
C HIS A 199 4.40 1.21 37.99
N LEU A 200 5.45 1.18 37.15
CA LEU A 200 6.84 0.99 37.58
C LEU A 200 7.47 2.28 38.15
N VAL A 201 6.91 3.43 37.83
CA VAL A 201 7.49 4.74 38.14
C VAL A 201 6.67 5.51 39.18
N ASN A 202 5.48 5.03 39.51
CA ASN A 202 4.59 5.72 40.42
C ASN A 202 4.96 5.40 41.89
N GLY A 203 5.22 6.46 42.68
CA GLY A 203 5.52 6.31 44.13
C GLY A 203 6.91 5.77 44.47
N VAL A 204 7.85 5.77 43.51
CA VAL A 204 9.23 5.31 43.73
C VAL A 204 10.15 6.46 44.13
N TYR A 205 11.19 6.16 44.87
CA TYR A 205 12.19 7.14 45.31
C TYR A 205 13.33 7.32 44.33
N ARG A 206 13.79 6.22 43.69
CA ARG A 206 14.89 6.24 42.74
C ARG A 206 14.68 5.20 41.64
N LEU A 207 15.07 5.55 40.41
CA LEU A 207 15.02 4.69 39.25
C LEU A 207 16.42 4.47 38.66
N VAL A 208 16.75 3.23 38.32
CA VAL A 208 18.01 2.89 37.66
C VAL A 208 17.72 2.05 36.43
N ALA A 209 18.15 2.53 35.26
CA ALA A 209 18.13 1.78 34.01
C ALA A 209 19.45 0.99 33.87
N GLU A 210 19.35 -0.29 33.57
CA GLU A 210 20.45 -1.15 33.18
C GLU A 210 20.32 -1.44 31.68
N MET A 211 21.27 -0.90 30.92
CA MET A 211 21.30 -1.02 29.46
C MET A 211 21.75 -2.43 29.04
N TYR A 212 21.58 -2.76 27.78
CA TYR A 212 21.98 -4.06 27.20
C TYR A 212 23.47 -4.39 27.40
N ASP A 213 24.33 -3.37 27.40
CA ASP A 213 25.78 -3.52 27.64
C ASP A 213 26.14 -3.65 29.13
N GLY A 214 25.14 -3.75 30.02
CA GLY A 214 25.30 -3.80 31.48
C GLY A 214 25.53 -2.45 32.15
N THR A 215 25.62 -1.37 31.40
CA THR A 215 25.78 -0.01 31.95
C THR A 215 24.55 0.39 32.75
N LYS A 216 24.75 0.88 34.00
CA LYS A 216 23.67 1.37 34.84
C LYS A 216 23.66 2.88 34.90
N ARG A 217 22.49 3.47 34.74
CA ARG A 217 22.28 4.92 34.82
C ARG A 217 21.07 5.24 35.68
N GLU A 218 21.20 6.24 36.53
CA GLU A 218 20.05 6.82 37.22
C GLU A 218 19.22 7.63 36.20
N VAL A 219 17.90 7.46 36.29
CA VAL A 219 16.95 8.11 35.36
C VAL A 219 15.91 8.89 36.16
N THR A 220 15.40 9.95 35.55
CA THR A 220 14.37 10.84 36.09
C THR A 220 13.11 10.76 35.24
N ILE A 221 11.97 11.08 35.86
CA ILE A 221 10.66 11.19 35.22
C ILE A 221 10.40 12.64 34.82
#